data_a565d5621886a2f2d29f43da2ee99bd9
#
_entry.id   a565d5621886a2f2d29f43da2ee99bd9
#
_cell.length_a   1.000
_cell.length_b   1.000
_cell.length_c   1.000
_cell.angle_alpha   90.00
_cell.angle_beta   90.00
_cell.angle_gamma   90.00
#
_symmetry.space_group_name_H-M   'P 1'
#
loop_
_entity.id
_entity.type
_entity.pdbx_description
1 polymer ?
#
loop_
_entity_poly.entity_id
_entity_poly.type
_entity_poly.pdbx_seq_one_letter_code
_entity_poly.pdbx_strand_id
1 'polypeptide(L)'
;MRVTRAAVTRTCAICERSLLMGEHALRFSPGGGDYVDVCPLCAEIALEHGWLREGSPSLPTVPLDARRRKSRWGGLLGGSRRAEEAPVADEPILRRLSEPELAVVEAADLFNTSAHRRTVAGVAKSLGPPKASILPLSGVSGEMVVTVAWEISWYQYRVSPDAAQPLRLVERGHDLEDLEASFQEWNAHLADDGRLMPDIARV
;
A
#
# COMPACT_ATOMS: atom_id res chain seq x y z
N MET A 1 51.23 -1.20 -20.50
CA MET A 1 50.43 -0.42 -19.53
C MET A 1 48.99 -0.79 -19.69
N ARG A 2 48.39 -1.53 -18.72
CA ARG A 2 46.96 -1.83 -18.70
C ARG A 2 46.24 -0.67 -18.01
N VAL A 3 45.45 0.08 -18.76
CA VAL A 3 44.57 1.10 -18.20
C VAL A 3 43.38 0.39 -17.59
N THR A 4 43.37 0.21 -16.27
CA THR A 4 42.21 -0.24 -15.54
C THR A 4 41.25 0.93 -15.46
N ARG A 5 40.20 0.91 -16.31
CA ARG A 5 39.04 1.81 -16.13
C ARG A 5 38.39 1.45 -14.81
N ALA A 6 38.40 2.35 -13.84
CA ALA A 6 37.60 2.24 -12.64
C ALA A 6 36.13 2.12 -13.07
N ALA A 7 35.52 0.99 -12.78
CA ALA A 7 34.09 0.79 -13.02
C ALA A 7 33.35 1.73 -12.06
N VAL A 8 32.69 2.73 -12.60
CA VAL A 8 31.77 3.58 -11.80
C VAL A 8 30.60 2.69 -11.42
N THR A 9 30.58 2.27 -10.16
CA THR A 9 29.48 1.48 -9.61
C THR A 9 28.30 2.41 -9.41
N ARG A 10 27.23 2.22 -10.20
CA ARG A 10 25.97 2.95 -10.02
C ARG A 10 25.11 2.18 -9.02
N THR A 11 24.37 2.89 -8.17
CA THR A 11 23.46 2.32 -7.17
C THR A 11 22.04 2.81 -7.41
N CYS A 12 21.07 1.96 -7.12
CA CYS A 12 19.66 2.37 -7.15
C CYS A 12 19.34 3.25 -5.95
N ALA A 13 18.79 4.44 -6.17
CA ALA A 13 18.46 5.40 -5.12
C ALA A 13 17.33 4.95 -4.16
N ILE A 14 16.62 3.88 -4.48
CA ILE A 14 15.52 3.37 -3.63
C ILE A 14 15.97 2.15 -2.82
N CYS A 15 16.56 1.13 -3.45
CA CYS A 15 16.93 -0.11 -2.79
C CYS A 15 18.44 -0.25 -2.54
N GLU A 16 19.23 0.77 -2.88
CA GLU A 16 20.68 0.87 -2.67
C GLU A 16 21.53 -0.25 -3.29
N ARG A 17 20.90 -1.15 -4.07
CA ARG A 17 21.64 -2.20 -4.74
C ARG A 17 22.54 -1.63 -5.84
N SER A 18 23.70 -2.23 -6.03
CA SER A 18 24.57 -1.92 -7.16
C SER A 18 23.92 -2.36 -8.47
N LEU A 19 23.91 -1.46 -9.45
CA LEU A 19 23.46 -1.75 -10.80
C LEU A 19 24.57 -2.44 -11.58
N LEU A 20 24.25 -3.53 -12.25
CA LEU A 20 25.20 -4.30 -13.02
C LEU A 20 25.64 -3.52 -14.26
N MET A 21 26.86 -3.82 -14.74
CA MET A 21 27.37 -3.23 -15.98
C MET A 21 26.49 -3.66 -17.16
N GLY A 22 25.85 -2.69 -17.83
CA GLY A 22 24.88 -2.94 -18.90
C GLY A 22 23.42 -3.02 -18.44
N GLU A 23 23.14 -2.99 -17.13
CA GLU A 23 21.79 -2.89 -16.63
C GLU A 23 21.17 -1.52 -16.96
N HIS A 24 19.94 -1.54 -17.49
CA HIS A 24 19.23 -0.33 -17.86
C HIS A 24 18.67 0.36 -16.60
N ALA A 25 19.36 1.39 -16.12
CA ALA A 25 18.85 2.25 -15.06
C ALA A 25 17.87 3.28 -15.63
N LEU A 26 16.81 3.55 -14.89
CA LEU A 26 15.85 4.60 -15.18
C LEU A 26 16.23 5.83 -14.35
N ARG A 27 16.16 7.01 -14.95
CA ARG A 27 16.49 8.25 -14.24
C ARG A 27 15.25 8.94 -13.75
N PHE A 28 15.26 9.27 -12.47
CA PHE A 28 14.17 9.95 -11.78
C PHE A 28 14.69 11.17 -11.02
N SER A 29 13.86 12.20 -10.93
CA SER A 29 14.13 13.40 -10.14
C SER A 29 13.20 13.40 -8.89
N PRO A 30 13.76 13.23 -7.68
CA PRO A 30 13.00 13.42 -6.44
C PRO A 30 12.77 14.91 -6.21
N GLY A 31 11.52 15.38 -6.36
CA GLY A 31 11.14 16.77 -6.10
C GLY A 31 11.61 17.81 -7.11
N GLY A 32 11.95 17.41 -8.34
CA GLY A 32 12.34 18.35 -9.42
C GLY A 32 13.79 18.83 -9.37
N GLY A 33 14.65 18.19 -8.55
CA GLY A 33 16.08 18.43 -8.47
C GLY A 33 16.90 17.54 -9.41
N ASP A 34 18.08 17.14 -8.94
CA ASP A 34 19.00 16.28 -9.69
C ASP A 34 18.40 14.91 -9.99
N TYR A 35 18.83 14.33 -11.13
CA TYR A 35 18.40 12.99 -11.51
C TYR A 35 19.24 11.91 -10.84
N VAL A 36 18.56 10.91 -10.28
CA VAL A 36 19.13 9.73 -9.65
C VAL A 36 18.81 8.46 -10.44
N ASP A 37 19.68 7.46 -10.35
CA ASP A 37 19.49 6.17 -10.99
C ASP A 37 18.55 5.27 -10.16
N VAL A 38 17.55 4.69 -10.80
CA VAL A 38 16.60 3.75 -10.20
C VAL A 38 16.57 2.47 -11.02
N CYS A 39 16.65 1.30 -10.36
CA CYS A 39 16.53 0.03 -11.06
C CYS A 39 15.11 -0.19 -11.60
N PRO A 40 14.91 -1.02 -12.64
CA PRO A 40 13.59 -1.28 -13.21
C PRO A 40 12.57 -1.82 -12.19
N LEU A 41 13.02 -2.55 -11.18
CA LEU A 41 12.16 -3.10 -10.13
C LEU A 41 11.61 -2.04 -9.17
N CYS A 42 12.32 -0.92 -9.02
CA CYS A 42 11.93 0.17 -8.15
C CYS A 42 11.27 1.34 -8.90
N ALA A 43 11.06 1.22 -10.22
CA ALA A 43 10.50 2.29 -11.04
C ALA A 43 9.09 2.69 -10.61
N GLU A 44 8.24 1.72 -10.27
CA GLU A 44 6.88 1.99 -9.79
C GLU A 44 6.89 2.70 -8.44
N ILE A 45 7.79 2.29 -7.54
CA ILE A 45 7.96 2.93 -6.23
C ILE A 45 8.38 4.39 -6.38
N ALA A 46 9.29 4.68 -7.33
CA ALA A 46 9.70 6.05 -7.62
C ALA A 46 8.51 6.91 -8.07
N LEU A 47 7.62 6.37 -8.91
CA LEU A 47 6.40 7.05 -9.35
C LEU A 47 5.40 7.26 -8.20
N GLU A 48 5.21 6.26 -7.34
CA GLU A 48 4.36 6.35 -6.15
C GLU A 48 4.87 7.42 -5.17
N HIS A 49 6.19 7.60 -5.07
CA HIS A 49 6.82 8.67 -4.30
C HIS A 49 6.73 10.05 -4.99
N GLY A 50 6.05 10.13 -6.15
CA GLY A 50 5.90 11.38 -6.90
C GLY A 50 7.18 11.83 -7.62
N TRP A 51 8.17 10.94 -7.82
CA TRP A 51 9.38 11.27 -8.55
C TRP A 51 9.10 11.41 -10.05
N LEU A 52 9.68 12.41 -10.66
CA LEU A 52 9.50 12.66 -12.10
C LEU A 52 10.52 11.83 -12.90
N ARG A 53 10.04 11.00 -13.81
CA ARG A 53 10.90 10.25 -14.72
C ARG A 53 11.50 11.17 -15.76
N GLU A 54 12.78 11.03 -16.10
CA GLU A 54 13.43 11.73 -17.19
C GLU A 54 12.69 11.46 -18.52
N GLY A 55 12.33 12.54 -19.23
CA GLY A 55 11.57 12.45 -20.48
C GLY A 55 10.04 12.34 -20.31
N SER A 56 9.51 12.37 -19.10
CA SER A 56 8.06 12.54 -18.91
C SER A 56 7.64 13.96 -19.27
N PRO A 57 6.55 14.16 -20.05
CA PRO A 57 6.06 15.49 -20.35
C PRO A 57 5.66 16.16 -19.03
N SER A 58 6.26 17.31 -18.73
CA SER A 58 5.85 18.14 -17.61
C SER A 58 4.42 18.59 -17.89
N LEU A 59 3.44 18.04 -17.16
CA LEU A 59 2.10 18.59 -17.17
C LEU A 59 2.21 20.04 -16.66
N PRO A 60 1.72 21.04 -17.43
CA PRO A 60 1.71 22.40 -16.94
C PRO A 60 0.93 22.42 -15.63
N THR A 61 1.56 22.91 -14.57
CA THR A 61 0.94 23.14 -13.27
C THR A 61 -0.14 24.19 -13.50
N VAL A 62 -1.40 23.78 -13.62
CA VAL A 62 -2.53 24.71 -13.70
C VAL A 62 -2.64 25.36 -12.32
N PRO A 63 -2.45 26.69 -12.21
CA PRO A 63 -2.60 27.36 -10.93
C PRO A 63 -4.04 27.16 -10.42
N LEU A 64 -4.17 26.81 -9.15
CA LEU A 64 -5.46 26.58 -8.46
C LEU A 64 -6.40 27.80 -8.44
N ASP A 65 -5.95 28.95 -8.90
CA ASP A 65 -6.73 30.20 -8.95
C ASP A 65 -7.69 30.36 -10.15
N ALA A 66 -7.67 29.43 -11.12
CA ALA A 66 -8.54 29.55 -12.31
C ALA A 66 -10.01 29.15 -12.03
N ARG A 67 -10.37 28.70 -10.84
CA ARG A 67 -11.76 28.26 -10.52
C ARG A 67 -12.71 29.36 -10.05
N ARG A 68 -12.34 30.64 -10.14
CA ARG A 68 -13.21 31.76 -9.69
C ARG A 68 -13.57 32.75 -10.78
N ARG A 69 -13.81 32.31 -12.01
CA ARG A 69 -14.54 33.15 -12.96
C ARG A 69 -16.00 32.69 -13.04
N LYS A 70 -16.83 33.29 -12.20
CA LYS A 70 -18.29 33.28 -12.36
C LYS A 70 -18.61 33.82 -13.73
N SER A 71 -19.07 32.98 -14.62
CA SER A 71 -19.72 33.37 -15.88
C SER A 71 -21.00 34.14 -15.53
N ARG A 72 -20.95 35.46 -15.75
CA ARG A 72 -22.11 36.38 -15.69
C ARG A 72 -22.78 36.45 -17.06
N TRP A 73 -23.21 35.32 -17.60
CA TRP A 73 -24.09 35.35 -18.79
C TRP A 73 -25.11 34.23 -18.65
N GLY A 74 -26.34 34.60 -18.41
CA GLY A 74 -27.43 33.64 -18.33
C GLY A 74 -28.65 34.15 -17.56
N GLY A 75 -28.94 35.41 -17.70
CA GLY A 75 -30.25 35.93 -17.34
C GLY A 75 -30.97 36.36 -18.61
N LEU A 76 -31.84 35.56 -19.11
CA LEU A 76 -33.12 35.88 -19.79
C LEU A 76 -33.57 34.66 -20.59
N LEU A 77 -34.38 33.82 -20.00
CA LEU A 77 -35.52 33.19 -20.63
C LEU A 77 -36.19 32.30 -19.55
N GLY A 78 -37.37 32.76 -19.14
CA GLY A 78 -38.18 32.09 -18.17
C GLY A 78 -38.66 30.72 -18.68
N GLY A 79 -38.67 29.77 -17.82
CA GLY A 79 -39.25 28.46 -18.00
C GLY A 79 -39.34 27.81 -16.62
N SER A 80 -40.49 28.02 -16.00
CA SER A 80 -40.87 27.31 -14.75
C SER A 80 -40.82 25.82 -15.01
N ARG A 81 -39.70 25.19 -14.67
CA ARG A 81 -39.61 23.74 -14.47
C ARG A 81 -39.65 23.48 -12.98
N ARG A 82 -40.81 22.91 -12.58
CA ARG A 82 -41.04 22.24 -11.32
C ARG A 82 -39.77 21.50 -10.94
N ALA A 83 -39.15 21.91 -9.83
CA ALA A 83 -38.03 21.21 -9.25
C ALA A 83 -38.49 19.80 -8.90
N GLU A 84 -38.12 18.83 -9.71
CA GLU A 84 -38.14 17.43 -9.36
C GLU A 84 -37.09 17.30 -8.27
N GLU A 85 -37.54 17.03 -7.05
CA GLU A 85 -36.69 16.72 -5.91
C GLU A 85 -35.76 15.60 -6.35
N ALA A 86 -34.48 15.94 -6.57
CA ALA A 86 -33.44 14.94 -6.73
C ALA A 86 -33.49 14.02 -5.50
N PRO A 87 -33.47 12.70 -5.68
CA PRO A 87 -33.42 11.79 -4.54
C PRO A 87 -32.22 12.20 -3.69
N VAL A 88 -32.49 12.51 -2.43
CA VAL A 88 -31.45 12.73 -1.42
C VAL A 88 -30.61 11.47 -1.45
N ALA A 89 -29.41 11.56 -1.97
CA ALA A 89 -28.45 10.48 -1.87
C ALA A 89 -28.30 10.24 -0.37
N ASP A 90 -28.70 9.05 0.08
CA ASP A 90 -28.42 8.57 1.44
C ASP A 90 -26.91 8.67 1.60
N GLU A 91 -26.43 9.73 2.24
CA GLU A 91 -25.03 9.81 2.63
C GLU A 91 -24.79 8.62 3.56
N PRO A 92 -23.86 7.72 3.23
CA PRO A 92 -23.58 6.58 4.08
C PRO A 92 -23.20 7.14 5.46
N ILE A 93 -24.00 6.83 6.48
CA ILE A 93 -23.69 7.17 7.86
C ILE A 93 -22.35 6.48 8.16
N LEU A 94 -21.26 7.24 8.14
CA LEU A 94 -19.93 6.74 8.49
C LEU A 94 -19.97 6.35 9.96
N ARG A 95 -20.15 5.06 10.20
CA ARG A 95 -20.04 4.48 11.52
C ARG A 95 -18.64 4.76 12.08
N ARG A 96 -18.57 5.25 13.31
CA ARG A 96 -17.28 5.32 14.02
C ARG A 96 -16.81 3.92 14.35
N LEU A 97 -15.59 3.59 13.96
CA LEU A 97 -14.94 2.34 14.33
C LEU A 97 -14.73 2.31 15.86
N SER A 98 -14.92 1.16 16.46
CA SER A 98 -14.57 0.92 17.85
C SER A 98 -13.05 0.82 18.02
N GLU A 99 -12.54 0.96 19.25
CA GLU A 99 -11.09 0.81 19.52
C GLU A 99 -10.50 -0.52 19.01
N PRO A 100 -11.16 -1.69 19.20
CA PRO A 100 -10.66 -2.93 18.62
C PRO A 100 -10.61 -2.92 17.10
N GLU A 101 -11.61 -2.35 16.42
CA GLU A 101 -11.64 -2.24 14.96
C GLU A 101 -10.55 -1.30 14.45
N LEU A 102 -10.26 -0.22 15.18
CA LEU A 102 -9.15 0.68 14.86
C LEU A 102 -7.80 -0.04 14.95
N ALA A 103 -7.59 -0.85 15.98
CA ALA A 103 -6.36 -1.64 16.14
C ALA A 103 -6.19 -2.65 15.00
N VAL A 104 -7.28 -3.28 14.52
CA VAL A 104 -7.25 -4.19 13.37
C VAL A 104 -6.88 -3.43 12.08
N VAL A 105 -7.44 -2.24 11.85
CA VAL A 105 -7.10 -1.39 10.69
C VAL A 105 -5.64 -0.96 10.74
N GLU A 106 -5.17 -0.49 11.89
CA GLU A 106 -3.79 -0.07 12.07
C GLU A 106 -2.80 -1.22 11.82
N ALA A 107 -3.12 -2.43 12.32
CA ALA A 107 -2.32 -3.62 12.08
C ALA A 107 -2.26 -3.98 10.58
N ALA A 108 -3.40 -3.87 9.88
CA ALA A 108 -3.45 -4.08 8.44
C ALA A 108 -2.62 -3.04 7.68
N ASP A 109 -2.67 -1.76 8.06
CA ASP A 109 -1.91 -0.69 7.43
C ASP A 109 -0.39 -0.87 7.63
N LEU A 110 0.04 -1.23 8.83
CA LEU A 110 1.44 -1.55 9.13
C LEU A 110 1.93 -2.75 8.30
N PHE A 111 1.11 -3.79 8.15
CA PHE A 111 1.43 -4.91 7.27
C PHE A 111 1.54 -4.45 5.80
N ASN A 112 0.59 -3.67 5.32
CA ASN A 112 0.49 -3.20 3.94
C ASN A 112 1.64 -2.29 3.52
N THR A 113 2.20 -1.52 4.44
CA THR A 113 3.37 -0.66 4.21
C THR A 113 4.71 -1.42 4.31
N SER A 114 4.70 -2.64 4.84
CA SER A 114 5.90 -3.44 5.06
C SER A 114 6.37 -4.18 3.79
N ALA A 115 7.64 -4.64 3.82
CA ALA A 115 8.19 -5.51 2.79
C ALA A 115 7.50 -6.89 2.73
N HIS A 116 6.86 -7.33 3.83
CA HIS A 116 6.19 -8.63 3.92
C HIS A 116 4.99 -8.74 2.99
N ARG A 117 4.29 -7.64 2.70
CA ARG A 117 3.22 -7.59 1.69
C ARG A 117 3.64 -8.22 0.37
N ARG A 118 4.83 -7.85 -0.14
CA ARG A 118 5.34 -8.37 -1.42
C ARG A 118 5.69 -9.85 -1.35
N THR A 119 6.26 -10.29 -0.22
CA THR A 119 6.58 -11.69 0.01
C THR A 119 5.31 -12.52 -0.02
N VAL A 120 4.28 -12.11 0.71
CA VAL A 120 2.98 -12.79 0.78
C VAL A 120 2.27 -12.77 -0.57
N ALA A 121 2.29 -11.65 -1.29
CA ALA A 121 1.77 -11.58 -2.67
C ALA A 121 2.48 -12.55 -3.62
N GLY A 122 3.79 -12.70 -3.47
CA GLY A 122 4.58 -13.68 -4.24
C GLY A 122 4.16 -15.12 -3.97
N VAL A 123 3.96 -15.48 -2.70
CA VAL A 123 3.48 -16.81 -2.30
C VAL A 123 2.05 -17.04 -2.80
N ALA A 124 1.16 -16.04 -2.67
CA ALA A 124 -0.22 -16.13 -3.14
C ALA A 124 -0.35 -16.37 -4.65
N LYS A 125 0.58 -15.85 -5.46
CA LYS A 125 0.63 -16.15 -6.90
C LYS A 125 0.92 -17.62 -7.20
N SER A 126 1.62 -18.31 -6.30
CA SER A 126 2.01 -19.72 -6.49
C SER A 126 1.03 -20.70 -5.84
N LEU A 127 0.50 -20.36 -4.67
CA LEU A 127 -0.35 -21.23 -3.85
C LEU A 127 -1.84 -20.87 -3.92
N GLY A 128 -2.21 -19.77 -4.57
CA GLY A 128 -3.57 -19.24 -4.57
C GLY A 128 -3.85 -18.30 -3.39
N PRO A 129 -5.11 -17.83 -3.27
CA PRO A 129 -5.49 -16.89 -2.21
C PRO A 129 -5.37 -17.54 -0.83
N PRO A 130 -4.69 -16.89 0.13
CA PRO A 130 -4.60 -17.39 1.49
C PRO A 130 -5.85 -17.06 2.31
N LYS A 131 -6.03 -17.76 3.42
CA LYS A 131 -6.83 -17.31 4.55
C LYS A 131 -6.01 -16.32 5.37
N ALA A 132 -6.67 -15.31 5.94
CA ALA A 132 -5.98 -14.34 6.78
C ALA A 132 -6.77 -13.98 8.04
N SER A 133 -6.05 -13.71 9.13
CA SER A 133 -6.64 -13.21 10.37
C SER A 133 -5.77 -12.11 10.97
N ILE A 134 -6.43 -11.18 11.69
CA ILE A 134 -5.81 -10.10 12.45
C ILE A 134 -6.42 -10.13 13.83
N LEU A 135 -5.68 -10.59 14.83
CA LEU A 135 -6.18 -10.85 16.15
C LEU A 135 -5.29 -10.21 17.24
N PRO A 136 -5.87 -9.78 18.36
CA PRO A 136 -5.08 -9.27 19.47
C PRO A 136 -4.22 -10.37 20.09
N LEU A 137 -2.99 -10.03 20.45
CA LEU A 137 -2.12 -10.95 21.17
C LEU A 137 -2.57 -11.02 22.64
N SER A 138 -2.99 -12.21 23.07
CA SER A 138 -3.45 -12.45 24.44
C SER A 138 -2.39 -12.07 25.47
N GLY A 139 -2.77 -11.26 26.47
CA GLY A 139 -1.88 -10.86 27.56
C GLY A 139 -0.96 -9.67 27.28
N VAL A 140 -1.00 -9.09 26.09
CA VAL A 140 -0.19 -7.91 25.73
C VAL A 140 -1.10 -6.84 25.12
N SER A 141 -1.27 -5.72 25.83
CA SER A 141 -2.08 -4.61 25.34
C SER A 141 -1.45 -3.97 24.11
N GLY A 142 -2.27 -3.67 23.10
CA GLY A 142 -1.86 -2.91 21.91
C GLY A 142 -1.07 -3.71 20.87
N GLU A 143 -0.86 -5.00 21.07
CA GLU A 143 -0.20 -5.85 20.10
C GLU A 143 -1.18 -6.76 19.36
N MET A 144 -0.95 -6.90 18.06
CA MET A 144 -1.76 -7.73 17.19
C MET A 144 -0.91 -8.83 16.54
N VAL A 145 -1.56 -9.89 16.12
CA VAL A 145 -0.96 -10.96 15.30
C VAL A 145 -1.69 -11.01 13.97
N VAL A 146 -0.95 -10.86 12.89
CA VAL A 146 -1.43 -11.09 11.52
C VAL A 146 -1.01 -12.50 11.14
N THR A 147 -1.98 -13.34 10.85
CA THR A 147 -1.74 -14.69 10.32
C THR A 147 -2.16 -14.74 8.86
N VAL A 148 -1.29 -15.30 8.02
CA VAL A 148 -1.59 -15.56 6.61
C VAL A 148 -1.29 -17.02 6.35
N ALA A 149 -2.30 -17.80 5.91
CA ALA A 149 -2.21 -19.24 5.84
C ALA A 149 -2.75 -19.82 4.52
N TRP A 150 -2.04 -20.82 4.00
CA TRP A 150 -2.44 -21.72 2.94
C TRP A 150 -2.56 -23.14 3.54
N GLU A 151 -3.01 -24.09 2.78
CA GLU A 151 -3.12 -25.49 3.25
C GLU A 151 -1.77 -26.08 3.67
N ILE A 152 -0.69 -25.71 2.97
CA ILE A 152 0.66 -26.27 3.12
C ILE A 152 1.68 -25.30 3.73
N SER A 153 1.28 -24.12 4.13
CA SER A 153 2.21 -23.12 4.71
C SER A 153 1.45 -22.00 5.39
N TRP A 154 1.98 -21.49 6.49
CA TRP A 154 1.45 -20.32 7.17
C TRP A 154 2.57 -19.47 7.75
N TYR A 155 2.25 -18.18 7.95
CA TYR A 155 3.14 -17.17 8.49
C TYR A 155 2.41 -16.32 9.51
N GLN A 156 3.06 -16.07 10.65
CA GLN A 156 2.57 -15.15 11.69
C GLN A 156 3.50 -13.96 11.83
N TYR A 157 2.89 -12.79 11.83
CA TYR A 157 3.57 -11.52 12.00
C TYR A 157 3.04 -10.84 13.25
N ARG A 158 3.93 -10.47 14.16
CA ARG A 158 3.57 -9.66 15.32
C ARG A 158 3.62 -8.20 14.94
N VAL A 159 2.56 -7.49 15.26
CA VAL A 159 2.39 -6.05 15.08
C VAL A 159 2.45 -5.37 16.42
N SER A 160 3.40 -4.47 16.60
CA SER A 160 3.62 -3.68 17.81
C SER A 160 3.82 -2.24 17.38
N PRO A 161 2.77 -1.41 17.28
CA PRO A 161 2.82 -0.06 16.68
C PRO A 161 3.90 0.84 17.28
N ASP A 162 4.10 0.76 18.59
CA ASP A 162 5.05 1.61 19.32
C ASP A 162 6.50 1.10 19.29
N ALA A 163 6.76 -0.05 18.67
CA ALA A 163 8.10 -0.63 18.60
C ALA A 163 8.95 -0.01 17.49
N ALA A 164 10.27 -0.01 17.65
CA ALA A 164 11.21 0.41 16.62
C ALA A 164 11.07 -0.38 15.29
N GLN A 165 10.61 -1.62 15.38
CA GLN A 165 10.17 -2.44 14.25
C GLN A 165 8.70 -2.82 14.49
N PRO A 166 7.76 -2.06 13.94
CA PRO A 166 6.34 -2.24 14.24
C PRO A 166 5.77 -3.57 13.71
N LEU A 167 6.42 -4.19 12.73
CA LEU A 167 6.02 -5.48 12.19
C LEU A 167 7.23 -6.43 12.07
N ARG A 168 7.07 -7.66 12.56
CA ARG A 168 8.10 -8.71 12.42
C ARG A 168 7.47 -10.07 12.23
N LEU A 169 8.10 -10.90 11.41
CA LEU A 169 7.77 -12.33 11.32
C LEU A 169 8.20 -13.00 12.63
N VAL A 170 7.28 -13.68 13.31
CA VAL A 170 7.54 -14.36 14.59
C VAL A 170 7.52 -15.88 14.43
N GLU A 171 6.64 -16.38 13.56
CA GLU A 171 6.49 -17.82 13.39
C GLU A 171 6.09 -18.16 11.94
N ARG A 172 6.37 -19.39 11.54
CA ARG A 172 5.96 -19.98 10.27
C ARG A 172 5.88 -21.49 10.41
N GLY A 173 4.96 -22.11 9.69
CA GLY A 173 4.82 -23.56 9.66
C GLY A 173 4.41 -24.07 8.28
N HIS A 174 4.29 -25.38 8.18
CA HIS A 174 3.98 -26.07 6.94
C HIS A 174 2.54 -26.57 6.88
N ASP A 175 2.01 -27.05 8.00
CA ASP A 175 0.66 -27.60 8.06
C ASP A 175 -0.27 -26.65 8.83
N LEU A 176 -1.49 -26.45 8.31
CA LEU A 176 -2.48 -25.61 8.98
C LEU A 176 -2.93 -26.18 10.33
N GLU A 177 -2.79 -27.50 10.50
CA GLU A 177 -3.11 -28.21 11.74
C GLU A 177 -2.17 -27.81 12.89
N ASP A 178 -0.93 -27.42 12.58
CA ASP A 178 0.04 -26.93 13.54
C ASP A 178 -0.26 -25.52 14.06
N LEU A 179 -1.12 -24.78 13.33
CA LEU A 179 -1.51 -23.44 13.72
C LEU A 179 -2.53 -23.51 14.87
N GLU A 180 -2.23 -22.80 15.95
CA GLU A 180 -3.14 -22.70 17.10
C GLU A 180 -4.53 -22.21 16.66
N ALA A 181 -5.58 -22.90 17.10
CA ALA A 181 -6.97 -22.62 16.72
C ALA A 181 -7.41 -21.18 17.03
N SER A 182 -6.84 -20.57 18.06
CA SER A 182 -7.10 -19.18 18.45
C SER A 182 -6.76 -18.17 17.32
N PHE A 183 -5.82 -18.50 16.41
CA PHE A 183 -5.42 -17.66 15.29
C PHE A 183 -6.13 -18.00 13.98
N GLN A 184 -7.05 -18.96 13.99
CA GLN A 184 -7.80 -19.38 12.81
C GLN A 184 -9.17 -18.67 12.66
N GLU A 185 -9.39 -17.57 13.37
CA GLU A 185 -10.56 -16.69 13.14
C GLU A 185 -10.31 -15.82 11.92
N TRP A 186 -10.68 -16.33 10.74
CA TRP A 186 -10.43 -15.68 9.46
C TRP A 186 -11.31 -14.43 9.29
N ASN A 187 -10.80 -13.28 9.69
CA ASN A 187 -11.47 -11.98 9.69
C ASN A 187 -10.82 -10.97 8.74
N ALA A 188 -10.01 -11.47 7.83
CA ALA A 188 -9.36 -10.66 6.80
C ALA A 188 -9.15 -11.47 5.52
N HIS A 189 -8.96 -10.77 4.41
CA HIS A 189 -8.60 -11.37 3.13
C HIS A 189 -7.41 -10.63 2.50
N LEU A 190 -6.71 -11.31 1.59
CA LEU A 190 -5.60 -10.74 0.84
C LEU A 190 -6.09 -10.37 -0.57
N ALA A 191 -5.87 -9.11 -0.96
CA ALA A 191 -6.09 -8.67 -2.33
C ALA A 191 -4.97 -9.17 -3.27
N ASP A 192 -5.18 -9.13 -4.59
CA ASP A 192 -4.23 -9.61 -5.61
C ASP A 192 -2.86 -8.93 -5.54
N ASP A 193 -2.82 -7.69 -5.07
CA ASP A 193 -1.59 -6.91 -4.90
C ASP A 193 -0.87 -7.20 -3.56
N GLY A 194 -1.39 -8.14 -2.76
CA GLY A 194 -0.88 -8.54 -1.46
C GLY A 194 -1.33 -7.65 -0.31
N ARG A 195 -2.27 -6.74 -0.50
CA ARG A 195 -2.85 -5.96 0.58
C ARG A 195 -3.75 -6.82 1.44
N LEU A 196 -3.54 -6.71 2.73
CA LEU A 196 -4.40 -7.30 3.75
C LEU A 196 -5.57 -6.36 4.03
N MET A 197 -6.77 -6.87 3.84
CA MET A 197 -8.03 -6.14 3.99
C MET A 197 -8.84 -6.78 5.11
N PRO A 198 -9.05 -6.11 6.25
CA PRO A 198 -9.88 -6.63 7.33
C PRO A 198 -11.37 -6.63 6.94
N ASP A 199 -12.08 -7.67 7.34
CA ASP A 199 -13.52 -7.80 7.13
C ASP A 199 -14.28 -7.08 8.26
N ILE A 200 -14.31 -5.75 8.18
CA ILE A 200 -15.06 -4.94 9.13
C ILE A 200 -16.50 -4.88 8.67
N ALA A 201 -17.42 -5.42 9.50
CA ALA A 201 -18.85 -5.43 9.19
C ALA A 201 -19.35 -4.00 8.94
N ARG A 202 -19.84 -3.75 7.74
CA ARG A 202 -20.63 -2.55 7.44
C ARG A 202 -22.05 -2.80 7.95
N VAL A 203 -22.38 -2.18 9.06
CA VAL A 203 -23.77 -2.17 9.57
C VAL A 203 -24.50 -0.98 8.98
#